data_82973aa6fe667f02d358d945835086cc
#
_entry.id   82973aa6fe667f02d358d945835086cc
#
_cell.length_a   1.000
_cell.length_b   1.000
_cell.length_c   1.000
_cell.angle_alpha   90.00
_cell.angle_beta   90.00
_cell.angle_gamma   90.00
#
_symmetry.space_group_name_H-M   'P 1'
#
loop_
_entity.id
_entity.type
_entity.pdbx_description
1 polymer ?
#
loop_
_entity_poly.entity_id
_entity_poly.type
_entity_poly.pdbx_seq_one_letter_code
_entity_poly.pdbx_strand_id
1 'polypeptide(L)'
;MKYEEMAISVTELNSYIKNKIADDEYLNNVLIKGEISNFKNHYTGHMYFTLKDENSLIKCVMFKTYAQKLGFMPKDGMKVFVLGGVSVFERDGVYQIYVKAMQEDGVGVLYQKYEELKQRLEEEGYFAEEHKQKIPQMPKVIGVLTSQTGSVIRDIINVSTRRNPNVNIRLFPVPVQGEGAAEKIAYGIKFMNKNKLADVLILARGGGSLEDLWPFNEEIVAHAIYNSEIPIISAVGHETDFSISDFVADLRAPTPSAAAELAVPDIYEVKQKINTYQNRLRLTLIKKVEIMKLRYEKCMSSRVFKEPLRNINDNYLKIDAYIK
;
A
#
# COMPACT_ATOMS: atom_id res chain seq x y z
N MET A 1 18.78 73.04 21.61
CA MET A 1 19.41 71.69 21.43
C MET A 1 19.40 71.41 19.93
N LYS A 2 20.55 71.25 19.34
CA LYS A 2 20.66 70.93 17.91
C LYS A 2 20.22 69.48 17.73
N TYR A 3 19.07 69.21 17.09
CA TYR A 3 18.55 67.86 16.77
C TYR A 3 19.56 67.05 15.99
N GLU A 4 20.41 67.68 15.22
CA GLU A 4 21.45 67.05 14.39
C GLU A 4 22.53 66.29 15.18
N GLU A 5 22.83 66.70 16.43
CA GLU A 5 23.81 66.05 17.29
C GLU A 5 23.27 64.80 18.05
N MET A 6 21.94 64.64 18.08
CA MET A 6 21.28 63.57 18.79
C MET A 6 20.60 62.59 17.84
N ALA A 7 20.58 62.86 16.52
CA ALA A 7 19.93 62.03 15.55
C ALA A 7 20.75 60.80 15.20
N ILE A 8 20.14 59.61 15.31
CA ILE A 8 20.71 58.35 14.82
C ILE A 8 20.10 58.02 13.46
N SER A 9 20.83 57.31 12.62
CA SER A 9 20.31 56.81 11.34
C SER A 9 19.33 55.66 11.52
N VAL A 10 18.47 55.43 10.50
CA VAL A 10 17.56 54.27 10.51
C VAL A 10 18.35 52.96 10.62
N THR A 11 19.49 52.88 9.97
CA THR A 11 20.39 51.73 10.03
C THR A 11 20.90 51.47 11.44
N GLU A 12 21.34 52.52 12.13
CA GLU A 12 21.83 52.42 13.51
C GLU A 12 20.71 51.98 14.45
N LEU A 13 19.48 52.48 14.25
CA LEU A 13 18.32 52.05 15.04
C LEU A 13 17.99 50.58 14.82
N ASN A 14 17.92 50.13 13.57
CA ASN A 14 17.64 48.73 13.24
C ASN A 14 18.72 47.80 13.77
N SER A 15 20.00 48.19 13.67
CA SER A 15 21.12 47.44 14.23
C SER A 15 21.05 47.37 15.76
N TYR A 16 20.69 48.46 16.40
CA TYR A 16 20.50 48.49 17.86
C TYR A 16 19.39 47.53 18.31
N ILE A 17 18.22 47.56 17.63
CA ILE A 17 17.09 46.67 17.94
C ILE A 17 17.50 45.20 17.70
N LYS A 18 18.19 44.90 16.59
CA LYS A 18 18.73 43.56 16.30
C LYS A 18 19.63 43.05 17.41
N ASN A 19 20.57 43.87 17.88
CA ASN A 19 21.49 43.49 18.95
C ASN A 19 20.71 43.24 20.27
N LYS A 20 19.74 44.07 20.59
CA LYS A 20 18.88 43.87 21.77
C LYS A 20 18.08 42.57 21.73
N ILE A 21 17.57 42.20 20.57
CA ILE A 21 16.88 40.91 20.36
C ILE A 21 17.89 39.75 20.43
N ALA A 22 19.09 39.91 19.89
CA ALA A 22 20.15 38.89 19.93
C ALA A 22 20.67 38.60 21.32
N ASP A 23 20.63 39.60 22.22
CA ASP A 23 21.05 39.47 23.63
C ASP A 23 20.00 38.70 24.49
N ASP A 24 18.80 38.51 23.98
CA ASP A 24 17.72 37.83 24.69
C ASP A 24 17.78 36.31 24.42
N GLU A 25 18.15 35.55 25.45
CA GLU A 25 18.24 34.07 25.35
C GLU A 25 16.94 33.39 25.00
N TYR A 26 15.79 33.91 25.44
CA TYR A 26 14.47 33.38 25.12
C TYR A 26 14.13 33.54 23.63
N LEU A 27 14.44 34.72 23.07
CA LEU A 27 14.16 35.01 21.65
C LEU A 27 15.12 34.28 20.70
N ASN A 28 16.28 33.83 21.17
CA ASN A 28 17.23 33.06 20.37
C ASN A 28 16.83 31.63 20.13
N ASN A 29 15.88 31.08 20.90
CA ASN A 29 15.45 29.70 20.79
C ASN A 29 13.97 29.51 21.19
N VAL A 30 13.06 30.13 20.44
CA VAL A 30 11.62 30.08 20.70
C VAL A 30 10.96 28.90 19.98
N LEU A 31 10.03 28.25 20.67
CA LEU A 31 9.15 27.25 20.09
C LEU A 31 7.77 27.89 19.90
N ILE A 32 7.32 27.98 18.67
CA ILE A 32 6.06 28.65 18.29
C ILE A 32 5.17 27.66 17.56
N LYS A 33 3.89 27.65 17.93
CA LYS A 33 2.83 26.93 17.25
C LYS A 33 2.05 27.89 16.35
N GLY A 34 1.75 27.49 15.13
CA GLY A 34 0.94 28.28 14.21
C GLY A 34 0.60 27.54 12.92
N GLU A 35 -0.17 28.20 12.08
CA GLU A 35 -0.55 27.72 10.75
C GLU A 35 0.33 28.38 9.69
N ILE A 36 0.84 27.59 8.76
CA ILE A 36 1.64 28.06 7.62
C ILE A 36 0.72 28.78 6.63
N SER A 37 1.18 29.92 6.13
CA SER A 37 0.56 30.64 5.01
C SER A 37 1.61 31.32 4.15
N ASN A 38 1.27 31.60 2.89
CA ASN A 38 2.17 32.21 1.91
C ASN A 38 3.48 31.46 1.71
N PHE A 39 3.43 30.12 1.74
CA PHE A 39 4.61 29.27 1.58
C PHE A 39 5.23 29.41 0.18
N LYS A 40 6.55 29.62 0.15
CA LYS A 40 7.34 29.69 -1.08
C LYS A 40 8.63 28.89 -0.91
N ASN A 41 8.79 27.86 -1.71
CA ASN A 41 10.07 27.16 -1.84
C ASN A 41 10.89 27.85 -2.93
N HIS A 42 11.96 28.52 -2.55
CA HIS A 42 12.81 29.25 -3.49
C HIS A 42 13.79 28.31 -4.18
N TYR A 43 14.16 28.60 -5.46
CA TYR A 43 15.08 27.77 -6.25
C TYR A 43 16.46 27.56 -5.60
N THR A 44 16.86 28.45 -4.67
CA THR A 44 18.08 28.30 -3.85
C THR A 44 17.95 27.25 -2.75
N GLY A 45 16.75 26.70 -2.52
CA GLY A 45 16.46 25.74 -1.45
C GLY A 45 16.11 26.36 -0.10
N HIS A 46 15.96 27.69 -0.03
CA HIS A 46 15.44 28.38 1.15
C HIS A 46 13.91 28.38 1.11
N MET A 47 13.28 28.21 2.27
CA MET A 47 11.83 28.27 2.41
C MET A 47 11.42 29.57 3.10
N TYR A 48 10.44 30.25 2.54
CA TYR A 48 9.86 31.48 3.05
C TYR A 48 8.38 31.24 3.30
N PHE A 49 7.88 31.57 4.47
CA PHE A 49 6.48 31.43 4.80
C PHE A 49 6.08 32.41 5.91
N THR A 50 4.81 32.50 6.16
CA THR A 50 4.24 33.23 7.29
C THR A 50 3.63 32.24 8.25
N LEU A 51 3.98 32.32 9.52
CA LEU A 51 3.31 31.60 10.58
C LEU A 51 2.23 32.51 11.16
N LYS A 52 0.99 32.04 11.23
CA LYS A 52 -0.15 32.81 11.75
C LYS A 52 -0.91 32.04 12.83
N ASP A 53 -1.55 32.76 13.70
CA ASP A 53 -2.60 32.29 14.62
C ASP A 53 -3.89 33.08 14.36
N GLU A 54 -4.84 33.03 15.30
CA GLU A 54 -6.13 33.73 15.18
C GLU A 54 -6.00 35.26 15.11
N ASN A 55 -4.95 35.85 15.71
CA ASN A 55 -4.83 37.28 15.90
C ASN A 55 -3.55 37.89 15.33
N SER A 56 -2.55 37.08 15.00
CA SER A 56 -1.21 37.56 14.69
C SER A 56 -0.53 36.75 13.60
N LEU A 57 0.47 37.36 13.00
CA LEU A 57 1.30 36.70 11.99
C LEU A 57 2.77 37.12 12.13
N ILE A 58 3.68 36.23 11.78
CA ILE A 58 5.12 36.50 11.75
C ILE A 58 5.75 35.84 10.52
N LYS A 59 6.68 36.56 9.89
CA LYS A 59 7.47 36.02 8.77
C LYS A 59 8.49 35.02 9.24
N CYS A 60 8.66 33.94 8.50
CA CYS A 60 9.60 32.90 8.78
C CYS A 60 10.51 32.64 7.59
N VAL A 61 11.78 32.37 7.87
CA VAL A 61 12.78 31.98 6.87
C VAL A 61 13.48 30.72 7.37
N MET A 62 13.44 29.66 6.56
CA MET A 62 14.20 28.44 6.81
C MET A 62 15.27 28.27 5.77
N PHE A 63 16.53 28.27 6.21
CA PHE A 63 17.65 28.12 5.30
C PHE A 63 17.78 26.68 4.78
N LYS A 64 18.34 26.52 3.59
CA LYS A 64 18.52 25.24 2.90
C LYS A 64 19.09 24.14 3.80
N THR A 65 20.06 24.47 4.64
CA THR A 65 20.71 23.52 5.56
C THR A 65 19.72 22.85 6.55
N TYR A 66 18.69 23.59 6.96
CA TYR A 66 17.64 23.07 7.82
C TYR A 66 16.47 22.49 7.00
N ALA A 67 16.13 23.14 5.88
CA ALA A 67 15.06 22.70 5.00
C ALA A 67 15.30 21.27 4.45
N GLN A 68 16.54 20.92 4.14
CA GLN A 68 16.92 19.58 3.66
C GLN A 68 16.77 18.46 4.72
N LYS A 69 16.64 18.82 5.99
CA LYS A 69 16.47 17.87 7.09
C LYS A 69 14.99 17.59 7.42
N LEU A 70 14.08 18.32 6.77
CA LEU A 70 12.64 18.08 6.96
C LEU A 70 12.24 16.77 6.30
N GLY A 71 11.51 15.94 7.03
CA GLY A 71 10.91 14.71 6.52
C GLY A 71 9.62 14.93 5.71
N PHE A 72 9.14 16.18 5.59
CA PHE A 72 7.91 16.53 4.87
C PHE A 72 8.08 17.85 4.12
N MET A 73 7.21 18.10 3.14
CA MET A 73 7.17 19.37 2.42
C MET A 73 6.08 20.27 3.00
N PRO A 74 6.42 21.41 3.60
CA PRO A 74 5.43 22.34 4.15
C PRO A 74 4.48 22.88 3.05
N LYS A 75 3.24 23.11 3.43
CA LYS A 75 2.18 23.66 2.56
C LYS A 75 1.34 24.67 3.34
N ASP A 76 0.67 25.56 2.60
CA ASP A 76 -0.30 26.49 3.19
C ASP A 76 -1.43 25.70 3.89
N GLY A 77 -1.83 26.20 5.08
CA GLY A 77 -2.85 25.59 5.91
C GLY A 77 -2.35 24.54 6.91
N MET A 78 -1.09 24.11 6.83
CA MET A 78 -0.52 23.16 7.80
C MET A 78 -0.29 23.82 9.16
N LYS A 79 -0.72 23.14 10.23
CA LYS A 79 -0.39 23.52 11.60
C LYS A 79 0.93 22.90 12.00
N VAL A 80 1.86 23.71 12.51
CA VAL A 80 3.22 23.28 12.81
C VAL A 80 3.72 23.86 14.12
N PHE A 81 4.66 23.16 14.74
CA PHE A 81 5.59 23.68 15.72
C PHE A 81 6.88 24.10 15.02
N VAL A 82 7.30 25.33 15.25
CA VAL A 82 8.51 25.91 14.68
C VAL A 82 9.47 26.26 15.79
N LEU A 83 10.67 25.71 15.75
CA LEU A 83 11.79 26.09 16.64
C LEU A 83 12.73 26.99 15.87
N GLY A 84 13.03 28.16 16.41
CA GLY A 84 13.93 29.10 15.74
C GLY A 84 14.31 30.29 16.61
N GLY A 85 15.08 31.19 16.04
CA GLY A 85 15.46 32.45 16.69
C GLY A 85 14.79 33.64 16.01
N VAL A 86 14.31 34.59 16.83
CA VAL A 86 13.77 35.85 16.33
C VAL A 86 14.94 36.79 16.02
N SER A 87 14.89 37.49 14.91
CA SER A 87 15.89 38.54 14.57
C SER A 87 15.26 39.58 13.65
N VAL A 88 15.93 40.70 13.49
CA VAL A 88 15.53 41.80 12.61
C VAL A 88 16.21 41.68 11.26
N PHE A 89 15.44 41.74 10.19
CA PHE A 89 15.97 41.94 8.85
C PHE A 89 16.24 43.45 8.67
N GLU A 90 17.50 43.85 8.87
CA GLU A 90 17.91 45.26 9.02
C GLU A 90 17.48 46.16 7.86
N ARG A 91 17.50 45.62 6.64
CA ARG A 91 17.19 46.40 5.44
C ARG A 91 15.76 46.97 5.46
N ASP A 92 14.80 46.15 5.91
CA ASP A 92 13.36 46.48 5.89
C ASP A 92 12.83 46.81 7.31
N GLY A 93 13.65 46.64 8.36
CA GLY A 93 13.26 46.86 9.75
C GLY A 93 12.19 45.89 10.27
N VAL A 94 12.07 44.71 9.65
CA VAL A 94 11.04 43.71 9.97
C VAL A 94 11.63 42.61 10.82
N TYR A 95 10.98 42.28 11.95
CA TYR A 95 11.35 41.09 12.72
C TYR A 95 10.79 39.83 12.09
N GLN A 96 11.59 38.77 12.13
CA GLN A 96 11.24 37.47 11.53
C GLN A 96 11.88 36.33 12.30
N ILE A 97 11.38 35.11 12.11
CA ILE A 97 11.92 33.90 12.70
C ILE A 97 12.87 33.22 11.71
N TYR A 98 14.09 32.96 12.16
CA TYR A 98 15.00 32.06 11.46
C TYR A 98 14.82 30.64 11.99
N VAL A 99 14.13 29.81 11.19
CA VAL A 99 13.66 28.48 11.57
C VAL A 99 14.83 27.50 11.52
N LYS A 100 15.04 26.78 12.62
CA LYS A 100 16.07 25.73 12.77
C LYS A 100 15.46 24.33 12.64
N ALA A 101 14.20 24.15 13.14
CA ALA A 101 13.47 22.90 13.04
C ALA A 101 11.97 23.19 12.91
N MET A 102 11.25 22.28 12.26
CA MET A 102 9.80 22.33 12.12
C MET A 102 9.24 20.92 12.27
N GLN A 103 8.12 20.81 12.97
CA GLN A 103 7.37 19.57 13.15
C GLN A 103 5.88 19.83 12.91
N GLU A 104 5.22 18.91 12.27
CA GLU A 104 3.77 18.97 12.06
C GLU A 104 3.02 18.77 13.38
N ASP A 105 1.98 19.59 13.62
CA ASP A 105 1.15 19.52 14.83
C ASP A 105 0.19 18.33 14.72
N GLY A 106 0.18 17.46 15.71
CA GLY A 106 -0.71 16.28 15.76
C GLY A 106 -0.06 14.95 15.34
N VAL A 107 1.01 14.96 14.52
CA VAL A 107 1.68 13.73 14.07
C VAL A 107 2.15 12.85 15.24
N GLY A 108 2.70 13.45 16.29
CA GLY A 108 3.17 12.69 17.46
C GLY A 108 2.03 11.98 18.22
N VAL A 109 0.89 12.62 18.37
CA VAL A 109 -0.30 12.05 19.06
C VAL A 109 -0.94 10.95 18.20
N LEU A 110 -1.03 11.17 16.88
CA LEU A 110 -1.57 10.17 15.97
C LEU A 110 -0.67 8.94 15.90
N TYR A 111 0.64 9.15 15.85
CA TYR A 111 1.60 8.04 15.84
C TYR A 111 1.53 7.22 17.13
N GLN A 112 1.44 7.86 18.29
CA GLN A 112 1.28 7.16 19.56
C GLN A 112 -0.01 6.34 19.59
N LYS A 113 -1.16 6.91 19.18
CA LYS A 113 -2.43 6.18 19.09
C LYS A 113 -2.37 4.99 18.12
N TYR A 114 -1.64 5.15 17.00
CA TYR A 114 -1.43 4.08 16.04
C TYR A 114 -0.65 2.92 16.65
N GLU A 115 0.47 3.20 17.34
CA GLU A 115 1.28 2.16 17.99
C GLU A 115 0.53 1.47 19.14
N GLU A 116 -0.22 2.22 19.97
CA GLU A 116 -1.05 1.66 21.03
C GLU A 116 -2.14 0.72 20.47
N LEU A 117 -2.83 1.13 19.41
CA LEU A 117 -3.85 0.32 18.76
C LEU A 117 -3.26 -0.91 18.08
N LYS A 118 -2.12 -0.74 17.39
CA LYS A 118 -1.40 -1.84 16.72
C LYS A 118 -0.99 -2.92 17.72
N GLN A 119 -0.37 -2.52 18.83
CA GLN A 119 0.05 -3.47 19.88
C GLN A 119 -1.16 -4.23 20.46
N ARG A 120 -2.25 -3.53 20.78
CA ARG A 120 -3.46 -4.16 21.31
C ARG A 120 -4.06 -5.16 20.32
N LEU A 121 -4.21 -4.82 19.06
CA LEU A 121 -4.76 -5.72 18.03
C LEU A 121 -3.83 -6.91 17.75
N GLU A 122 -2.52 -6.73 17.89
CA GLU A 122 -1.54 -7.82 17.77
C GLU A 122 -1.70 -8.81 18.94
N GLU A 123 -1.82 -8.32 20.18
CA GLU A 123 -2.07 -9.14 21.38
C GLU A 123 -3.41 -9.88 21.30
N GLU A 124 -4.44 -9.26 20.69
CA GLU A 124 -5.75 -9.88 20.44
C GLU A 124 -5.75 -10.86 19.25
N GLY A 125 -4.64 -11.00 18.52
CA GLY A 125 -4.48 -11.97 17.42
C GLY A 125 -5.04 -11.54 16.07
N TYR A 126 -5.35 -10.26 15.86
CA TYR A 126 -5.90 -9.76 14.57
C TYR A 126 -4.95 -9.91 13.40
N PHE A 127 -3.65 -10.04 13.65
CA PHE A 127 -2.61 -10.16 12.62
C PHE A 127 -2.16 -11.59 12.38
N ALA A 128 -2.78 -12.57 13.05
CA ALA A 128 -2.40 -13.98 12.97
C ALA A 128 -2.60 -14.52 11.54
N GLU A 129 -1.56 -15.11 10.98
CA GLU A 129 -1.58 -15.72 9.64
C GLU A 129 -2.61 -16.86 9.51
N GLU A 130 -2.95 -17.52 10.63
CA GLU A 130 -3.92 -18.60 10.68
C GLU A 130 -5.35 -18.13 10.40
N HIS A 131 -5.65 -16.87 10.67
CA HIS A 131 -6.95 -16.24 10.40
C HIS A 131 -7.10 -15.81 8.95
N LYS A 132 -5.99 -15.53 8.27
CA LYS A 132 -5.99 -14.98 6.91
C LYS A 132 -6.50 -15.97 5.89
N GLN A 133 -7.45 -15.51 5.09
CA GLN A 133 -8.08 -16.28 4.03
C GLN A 133 -7.23 -16.27 2.76
N LYS A 134 -7.27 -17.37 2.01
CA LYS A 134 -6.59 -17.45 0.72
C LYS A 134 -7.37 -16.70 -0.35
N ILE A 135 -6.69 -15.87 -1.11
CA ILE A 135 -7.28 -15.18 -2.26
C ILE A 135 -7.71 -16.21 -3.32
N PRO A 136 -8.95 -16.14 -3.84
CA PRO A 136 -9.42 -17.05 -4.89
C PRO A 136 -8.56 -16.97 -6.15
N GLN A 137 -8.18 -18.12 -6.71
CA GLN A 137 -7.35 -18.14 -7.93
C GLN A 137 -8.08 -17.64 -9.18
N MET A 138 -9.41 -17.73 -9.23
CA MET A 138 -10.24 -17.35 -10.38
C MET A 138 -11.51 -16.64 -9.90
N PRO A 139 -11.41 -15.44 -9.29
CA PRO A 139 -12.58 -14.69 -8.87
C PRO A 139 -13.39 -14.24 -10.11
N LYS A 140 -14.69 -14.32 -10.02
CA LYS A 140 -15.62 -13.82 -11.05
C LYS A 140 -15.98 -12.37 -10.82
N VAL A 141 -16.08 -11.98 -9.56
CA VAL A 141 -16.46 -10.63 -9.13
C VAL A 141 -15.47 -10.08 -8.13
N ILE A 142 -14.92 -8.93 -8.42
CA ILE A 142 -14.04 -8.19 -7.53
C ILE A 142 -14.81 -6.99 -6.97
N GLY A 143 -14.94 -6.92 -5.66
CA GLY A 143 -15.46 -5.75 -4.97
C GLY A 143 -14.34 -4.74 -4.73
N VAL A 144 -14.59 -3.49 -5.01
CA VAL A 144 -13.61 -2.42 -4.77
C VAL A 144 -14.22 -1.37 -3.84
N LEU A 145 -13.55 -1.11 -2.73
CA LEU A 145 -13.89 -0.05 -1.79
C LEU A 145 -12.86 1.07 -1.95
N THR A 146 -13.27 2.14 -2.60
CA THR A 146 -12.44 3.34 -2.84
C THR A 146 -13.34 4.52 -3.21
N SER A 147 -12.76 5.70 -3.40
CA SER A 147 -13.51 6.87 -3.86
C SER A 147 -14.05 6.69 -5.29
N GLN A 148 -15.22 7.23 -5.55
CA GLN A 148 -15.88 7.14 -6.86
C GLN A 148 -15.08 7.84 -7.97
N THR A 149 -14.43 8.94 -7.62
CA THR A 149 -13.69 9.80 -8.55
C THR A 149 -12.22 9.82 -8.15
N GLY A 150 -11.37 9.09 -8.88
CA GLY A 150 -9.93 9.06 -8.57
C GLY A 150 -9.15 8.28 -9.62
N SER A 151 -7.81 8.38 -9.53
CA SER A 151 -6.91 7.55 -10.35
C SER A 151 -7.00 6.07 -9.96
N VAL A 152 -7.14 5.79 -8.65
CA VAL A 152 -7.14 4.45 -8.05
C VAL A 152 -8.13 3.49 -8.72
N ILE A 153 -9.39 3.89 -8.84
CA ILE A 153 -10.40 3.02 -9.48
C ILE A 153 -10.10 2.79 -10.97
N ARG A 154 -9.58 3.80 -11.66
CA ARG A 154 -9.17 3.66 -13.07
C ARG A 154 -8.00 2.70 -13.23
N ASP A 155 -7.02 2.77 -12.33
CA ASP A 155 -5.86 1.89 -12.34
C ASP A 155 -6.28 0.43 -12.09
N ILE A 156 -7.16 0.20 -11.11
CA ILE A 156 -7.71 -1.14 -10.83
C ILE A 156 -8.46 -1.67 -12.05
N ILE A 157 -9.35 -0.88 -12.67
CA ILE A 157 -10.11 -1.28 -13.86
C ILE A 157 -9.16 -1.61 -15.01
N ASN A 158 -8.20 -0.74 -15.31
CA ASN A 158 -7.27 -0.92 -16.42
C ASN A 158 -6.44 -2.20 -16.28
N VAL A 159 -5.86 -2.42 -15.08
CA VAL A 159 -5.06 -3.61 -14.80
C VAL A 159 -5.91 -4.88 -14.85
N SER A 160 -7.07 -4.87 -14.19
CA SER A 160 -7.98 -6.02 -14.14
C SER A 160 -8.46 -6.42 -15.54
N THR A 161 -8.92 -5.46 -16.33
CA THR A 161 -9.44 -5.70 -17.69
C THR A 161 -8.35 -6.20 -18.64
N ARG A 162 -7.13 -5.66 -18.52
CA ARG A 162 -5.98 -6.11 -19.30
C ARG A 162 -5.64 -7.58 -19.02
N ARG A 163 -5.67 -8.01 -17.74
CA ARG A 163 -5.35 -9.38 -17.32
C ARG A 163 -6.49 -10.36 -17.60
N ASN A 164 -7.73 -9.95 -17.34
CA ASN A 164 -8.91 -10.78 -17.60
C ASN A 164 -10.11 -9.91 -17.99
N PRO A 165 -10.44 -9.80 -19.29
CA PRO A 165 -11.58 -9.01 -19.76
C PRO A 165 -12.96 -9.50 -19.24
N ASN A 166 -13.04 -10.73 -18.72
CA ASN A 166 -14.28 -11.32 -18.25
C ASN A 166 -14.54 -11.13 -16.75
N VAL A 167 -13.64 -10.45 -16.03
CA VAL A 167 -13.84 -10.17 -14.62
C VAL A 167 -14.86 -9.05 -14.42
N ASN A 168 -15.77 -9.23 -13.47
CA ASN A 168 -16.72 -8.18 -13.08
C ASN A 168 -16.14 -7.38 -11.92
N ILE A 169 -16.18 -6.06 -12.04
CA ILE A 169 -15.75 -5.14 -10.97
C ILE A 169 -17.00 -4.47 -10.40
N ARG A 170 -17.19 -4.57 -9.09
CA ARG A 170 -18.25 -3.89 -8.34
C ARG A 170 -17.64 -2.85 -7.42
N LEU A 171 -17.84 -1.59 -7.74
CA LEU A 171 -17.43 -0.47 -6.90
C LEU A 171 -18.46 -0.21 -5.81
N PHE A 172 -18.00 -0.18 -4.56
CA PHE A 172 -18.72 0.42 -3.45
C PHE A 172 -18.02 1.73 -3.09
N PRO A 173 -18.57 2.88 -3.46
CA PRO A 173 -17.91 4.16 -3.26
C PRO A 173 -17.89 4.54 -1.79
N VAL A 174 -16.69 4.78 -1.26
CA VAL A 174 -16.45 5.23 0.10
C VAL A 174 -15.52 6.44 0.10
N PRO A 175 -15.66 7.39 1.03
CA PRO A 175 -14.62 8.38 1.27
C PRO A 175 -13.40 7.65 1.83
N VAL A 176 -12.22 8.00 1.30
CA VAL A 176 -10.94 7.38 1.68
C VAL A 176 -10.08 8.28 2.57
N GLN A 177 -10.64 9.41 2.98
CA GLN A 177 -10.02 10.39 3.87
C GLN A 177 -11.10 11.29 4.52
N GLY A 178 -10.73 11.97 5.58
CA GLY A 178 -11.61 12.90 6.31
C GLY A 178 -12.48 12.21 7.36
N GLU A 179 -13.21 13.04 8.09
CA GLU A 179 -14.06 12.62 9.21
C GLU A 179 -15.21 11.72 8.73
N GLY A 180 -15.51 10.65 9.47
CA GLY A 180 -16.57 9.70 9.13
C GLY A 180 -16.22 8.73 7.98
N ALA A 181 -14.97 8.72 7.49
CA ALA A 181 -14.56 7.81 6.43
C ALA A 181 -14.45 6.36 6.94
N ALA A 182 -13.97 6.16 8.15
CA ALA A 182 -13.79 4.83 8.74
C ALA A 182 -15.12 4.07 8.88
N GLU A 183 -16.15 4.72 9.36
CA GLU A 183 -17.49 4.13 9.51
C GLU A 183 -18.09 3.73 8.16
N LYS A 184 -17.86 4.54 7.11
CA LYS A 184 -18.35 4.23 5.75
C LYS A 184 -17.58 3.11 5.11
N ILE A 185 -16.26 3.01 5.36
CA ILE A 185 -15.42 1.89 4.93
C ILE A 185 -15.90 0.60 5.60
N ALA A 186 -16.03 0.62 6.94
CA ALA A 186 -16.51 -0.54 7.71
C ALA A 186 -17.92 -0.97 7.28
N TYR A 187 -18.82 0.00 7.05
CA TYR A 187 -20.14 -0.27 6.51
C TYR A 187 -20.08 -0.92 5.12
N GLY A 188 -19.24 -0.41 4.23
CA GLY A 188 -19.05 -0.95 2.88
C GLY A 188 -18.58 -2.40 2.89
N ILE A 189 -17.60 -2.73 3.75
CA ILE A 189 -17.13 -4.11 3.94
C ILE A 189 -18.28 -5.01 4.42
N LYS A 190 -18.99 -4.60 5.47
CA LYS A 190 -20.16 -5.34 6.00
C LYS A 190 -21.27 -5.51 4.97
N PHE A 191 -21.55 -4.48 4.16
CA PHE A 191 -22.58 -4.52 3.12
C PHE A 191 -22.23 -5.53 2.01
N MET A 192 -20.98 -5.51 1.54
CA MET A 192 -20.47 -6.45 0.53
C MET A 192 -20.54 -7.89 1.02
N ASN A 193 -20.19 -8.14 2.27
CA ASN A 193 -20.26 -9.45 2.91
C ASN A 193 -21.69 -9.95 3.06
N LYS A 194 -22.57 -9.13 3.66
CA LYS A 194 -23.97 -9.49 3.91
C LYS A 194 -24.71 -9.90 2.64
N ASN A 195 -24.41 -9.23 1.53
CA ASN A 195 -25.08 -9.47 0.25
C ASN A 195 -24.28 -10.41 -0.68
N LYS A 196 -23.11 -10.91 -0.24
CA LYS A 196 -22.20 -11.80 -1.01
C LYS A 196 -21.95 -11.26 -2.42
N LEU A 197 -21.54 -9.97 -2.49
CA LEU A 197 -21.48 -9.25 -3.76
C LEU A 197 -20.16 -9.45 -4.52
N ALA A 198 -19.15 -10.05 -3.91
CA ALA A 198 -17.83 -10.26 -4.50
C ALA A 198 -17.18 -11.55 -4.01
N ASP A 199 -16.21 -12.05 -4.75
CA ASP A 199 -15.38 -13.20 -4.39
C ASP A 199 -14.10 -12.76 -3.67
N VAL A 200 -13.67 -11.52 -3.87
CA VAL A 200 -12.55 -10.85 -3.22
C VAL A 200 -12.81 -9.35 -3.15
N LEU A 201 -12.39 -8.71 -2.06
CA LEU A 201 -12.48 -7.26 -1.89
C LEU A 201 -11.10 -6.62 -2.03
N ILE A 202 -11.05 -5.48 -2.68
CA ILE A 202 -9.88 -4.59 -2.71
C ILE A 202 -10.24 -3.32 -1.94
N LEU A 203 -9.57 -3.09 -0.83
CA LEU A 203 -9.62 -1.84 -0.09
C LEU A 203 -8.45 -0.99 -0.52
N ALA A 204 -8.71 0.11 -1.25
CA ALA A 204 -7.65 0.85 -1.91
C ALA A 204 -7.77 2.35 -1.73
N ARG A 205 -6.60 2.99 -1.61
CA ARG A 205 -6.44 4.43 -1.58
C ARG A 205 -5.24 4.87 -2.40
N GLY A 206 -5.28 6.10 -2.91
CA GLY A 206 -4.11 6.77 -3.50
C GLY A 206 -3.17 7.32 -2.43
N GLY A 207 -2.03 7.89 -2.85
CA GLY A 207 -1.08 8.53 -1.94
C GLY A 207 -1.69 9.69 -1.14
N GLY A 208 -1.06 10.04 -0.01
CA GLY A 208 -1.46 11.14 0.86
C GLY A 208 -0.64 11.15 2.16
N SER A 209 -0.92 12.10 3.04
CA SER A 209 -0.28 12.23 4.35
C SER A 209 -0.73 11.13 5.32
N LEU A 210 -0.02 10.97 6.45
CA LEU A 210 -0.40 10.05 7.53
C LEU A 210 -1.80 10.35 8.07
N GLU A 211 -2.16 11.62 8.16
CA GLU A 211 -3.49 12.08 8.60
C GLU A 211 -4.59 11.61 7.65
N ASP A 212 -4.32 11.66 6.36
CA ASP A 212 -5.24 11.16 5.34
C ASP A 212 -5.40 9.64 5.38
N LEU A 213 -4.41 8.89 5.87
CA LEU A 213 -4.46 7.43 6.04
C LEU A 213 -5.19 7.03 7.34
N TRP A 214 -5.46 7.99 8.22
CA TRP A 214 -5.99 7.71 9.54
C TRP A 214 -7.27 6.87 9.57
N PRO A 215 -8.25 7.05 8.68
CA PRO A 215 -9.45 6.20 8.65
C PRO A 215 -9.16 4.69 8.53
N PHE A 216 -8.03 4.32 7.92
CA PHE A 216 -7.61 2.91 7.78
C PHE A 216 -6.85 2.38 9.00
N ASN A 217 -6.55 3.27 9.96
CA ASN A 217 -5.94 2.95 11.25
C ASN A 217 -6.97 2.91 12.38
N GLU A 218 -8.25 3.06 12.09
CA GLU A 218 -9.29 3.00 13.10
C GLU A 218 -9.76 1.58 13.39
N GLU A 219 -10.01 1.30 14.66
CA GLU A 219 -10.40 0.00 15.18
C GLU A 219 -11.66 -0.57 14.50
N ILE A 220 -12.62 0.29 14.16
CA ILE A 220 -13.86 -0.10 13.49
C ILE A 220 -13.60 -0.73 12.11
N VAL A 221 -12.56 -0.25 11.40
CA VAL A 221 -12.16 -0.81 10.10
C VAL A 221 -11.40 -2.11 10.29
N ALA A 222 -10.49 -2.18 11.28
CA ALA A 222 -9.80 -3.42 11.64
C ALA A 222 -10.78 -4.54 11.96
N HIS A 223 -11.78 -4.26 12.81
CA HIS A 223 -12.86 -5.21 13.12
C HIS A 223 -13.69 -5.62 11.89
N ALA A 224 -13.97 -4.69 10.97
CA ALA A 224 -14.74 -5.00 9.78
C ALA A 224 -13.96 -5.90 8.82
N ILE A 225 -12.64 -5.71 8.70
CA ILE A 225 -11.74 -6.56 7.91
C ILE A 225 -11.63 -7.95 8.55
N TYR A 226 -11.32 -8.03 9.84
CA TYR A 226 -11.17 -9.27 10.58
C TYR A 226 -12.40 -10.19 10.50
N ASN A 227 -13.59 -9.62 10.60
CA ASN A 227 -14.86 -10.37 10.53
C ASN A 227 -15.37 -10.56 9.08
N SER A 228 -14.58 -10.28 8.07
CA SER A 228 -14.99 -10.45 6.68
C SER A 228 -14.96 -11.92 6.27
N GLU A 229 -16.08 -12.43 5.71
CA GLU A 229 -16.13 -13.76 5.08
C GLU A 229 -15.54 -13.73 3.66
N ILE A 230 -15.46 -12.56 3.05
CA ILE A 230 -14.86 -12.36 1.73
C ILE A 230 -13.41 -11.91 1.94
N PRO A 231 -12.42 -12.59 1.35
CA PRO A 231 -11.03 -12.21 1.49
C PRO A 231 -10.76 -10.78 1.01
N ILE A 232 -9.93 -10.06 1.76
CA ILE A 232 -9.65 -8.64 1.54
C ILE A 232 -8.18 -8.43 1.20
N ILE A 233 -7.93 -7.73 0.08
CA ILE A 233 -6.61 -7.21 -0.28
C ILE A 233 -6.57 -5.73 0.09
N SER A 234 -5.68 -5.35 1.00
CA SER A 234 -5.43 -3.95 1.35
C SER A 234 -4.35 -3.36 0.44
N ALA A 235 -4.65 -2.20 -0.14
CA ALA A 235 -3.74 -1.39 -0.95
C ALA A 235 -3.83 0.07 -0.52
N VAL A 236 -3.57 0.31 0.76
CA VAL A 236 -3.70 1.60 1.43
C VAL A 236 -2.33 2.22 1.66
N GLY A 237 -1.42 1.48 2.27
CA GLY A 237 -0.06 1.92 2.55
C GLY A 237 0.88 1.72 1.36
N HIS A 238 1.85 2.65 1.20
CA HIS A 238 2.95 2.49 0.26
C HIS A 238 4.03 1.56 0.83
N GLU A 239 5.15 1.37 0.10
CA GLU A 239 6.20 0.42 0.50
C GLU A 239 6.72 0.60 1.94
N THR A 240 6.81 1.86 2.41
CA THR A 240 7.33 2.23 3.73
C THR A 240 6.25 2.44 4.80
N ASP A 241 5.02 2.72 4.40
CA ASP A 241 3.96 3.16 5.30
C ASP A 241 2.90 2.07 5.44
N PHE A 242 2.82 1.43 6.60
CA PHE A 242 1.84 0.39 6.89
C PHE A 242 0.66 0.97 7.66
N SER A 243 -0.55 0.71 7.18
CA SER A 243 -1.77 0.96 7.95
C SER A 243 -2.18 -0.28 8.76
N ILE A 244 -3.01 -0.08 9.79
CA ILE A 244 -3.59 -1.20 10.55
C ILE A 244 -4.40 -2.10 9.62
N SER A 245 -5.11 -1.55 8.65
CA SER A 245 -5.81 -2.33 7.62
C SER A 245 -4.89 -3.28 6.85
N ASP A 246 -3.62 -2.89 6.61
CA ASP A 246 -2.65 -3.72 5.88
C ASP A 246 -2.20 -4.94 6.71
N PHE A 247 -2.16 -4.82 8.05
CA PHE A 247 -1.83 -5.93 8.94
C PHE A 247 -2.97 -6.92 9.10
N VAL A 248 -4.21 -6.40 9.21
CA VAL A 248 -5.41 -7.23 9.43
C VAL A 248 -5.89 -7.89 8.14
N ALA A 249 -5.68 -7.28 6.99
CA ALA A 249 -6.12 -7.82 5.70
C ALA A 249 -5.46 -9.18 5.39
N ASP A 250 -6.15 -10.01 4.61
CA ASP A 250 -5.67 -11.32 4.18
C ASP A 250 -4.42 -11.21 3.31
N LEU A 251 -4.33 -10.15 2.51
CA LEU A 251 -3.18 -9.87 1.69
C LEU A 251 -2.94 -8.36 1.59
N ARG A 252 -1.68 -7.95 1.68
CA ARG A 252 -1.26 -6.57 1.42
C ARG A 252 -0.72 -6.41 0.01
N ALA A 253 -1.06 -5.31 -0.62
CA ALA A 253 -0.47 -4.87 -1.88
C ALA A 253 0.14 -3.47 -1.73
N PRO A 254 1.32 -3.19 -2.28
CA PRO A 254 1.98 -1.89 -2.15
C PRO A 254 1.30 -0.76 -2.93
N THR A 255 0.45 -1.12 -3.90
CA THR A 255 -0.29 -0.17 -4.74
C THR A 255 -1.64 -0.74 -5.16
N PRO A 256 -2.62 0.10 -5.52
CA PRO A 256 -3.90 -0.35 -6.07
C PRO A 256 -3.77 -1.20 -7.34
N SER A 257 -2.79 -0.88 -8.19
CA SER A 257 -2.46 -1.67 -9.39
C SER A 257 -1.95 -3.06 -9.02
N ALA A 258 -1.07 -3.16 -8.03
CA ALA A 258 -0.57 -4.45 -7.53
C ALA A 258 -1.70 -5.28 -6.88
N ALA A 259 -2.63 -4.64 -6.16
CA ALA A 259 -3.81 -5.34 -5.64
C ALA A 259 -4.67 -5.94 -6.76
N ALA A 260 -4.87 -5.21 -7.85
CA ALA A 260 -5.58 -5.72 -9.02
C ALA A 260 -4.83 -6.89 -9.67
N GLU A 261 -3.51 -6.86 -9.72
CA GLU A 261 -2.69 -7.97 -10.23
C GLU A 261 -2.78 -9.23 -9.36
N LEU A 262 -2.79 -9.05 -8.05
CA LEU A 262 -2.94 -10.16 -7.09
C LEU A 262 -4.35 -10.75 -7.11
N ALA A 263 -5.37 -9.91 -7.28
CA ALA A 263 -6.77 -10.34 -7.35
C ALA A 263 -7.12 -11.02 -8.69
N VAL A 264 -6.53 -10.58 -9.81
CA VAL A 264 -6.93 -11.02 -11.17
C VAL A 264 -5.83 -11.84 -11.81
N PRO A 265 -6.07 -13.13 -12.09
CA PRO A 265 -5.11 -13.96 -12.81
C PRO A 265 -4.98 -13.52 -14.28
N ASP A 266 -3.79 -13.66 -14.84
CA ASP A 266 -3.58 -13.45 -16.28
C ASP A 266 -4.17 -14.60 -17.08
N ILE A 267 -5.22 -14.32 -17.85
CA ILE A 267 -5.93 -15.33 -18.64
C ILE A 267 -5.05 -15.97 -19.72
N TYR A 268 -4.03 -15.25 -20.22
CA TYR A 268 -3.09 -15.79 -21.19
C TYR A 268 -2.19 -16.83 -20.56
N GLU A 269 -1.66 -16.57 -19.36
CA GLU A 269 -0.86 -17.55 -18.62
C GLU A 269 -1.68 -18.79 -18.27
N VAL A 270 -2.93 -18.62 -17.85
CA VAL A 270 -3.83 -19.73 -17.56
C VAL A 270 -4.07 -20.59 -18.82
N LYS A 271 -4.33 -19.96 -19.97
CA LYS A 271 -4.49 -20.66 -21.24
C LYS A 271 -3.22 -21.41 -21.66
N GLN A 272 -2.05 -20.80 -21.50
CA GLN A 272 -0.78 -21.46 -21.80
C GLN A 272 -0.54 -22.70 -20.91
N LYS A 273 -0.83 -22.60 -19.60
CA LYS A 273 -0.77 -23.75 -18.68
C LYS A 273 -1.69 -24.87 -19.11
N ILE A 274 -2.94 -24.56 -19.47
CA ILE A 274 -3.91 -25.55 -19.97
C ILE A 274 -3.39 -26.23 -21.22
N ASN A 275 -2.91 -25.48 -22.22
CA ASN A 275 -2.35 -26.04 -23.44
C ASN A 275 -1.13 -26.95 -23.17
N THR A 276 -0.29 -26.55 -22.24
CA THR A 276 0.87 -27.36 -21.83
C THR A 276 0.42 -28.71 -21.21
N TYR A 277 -0.59 -28.67 -20.31
CA TYR A 277 -1.14 -29.89 -19.72
C TYR A 277 -1.83 -30.77 -20.74
N GLN A 278 -2.58 -30.22 -21.68
CA GLN A 278 -3.20 -30.97 -22.77
C GLN A 278 -2.15 -31.69 -23.64
N ASN A 279 -1.08 -30.99 -24.01
CA ASN A 279 0.01 -31.57 -24.78
C ASN A 279 0.70 -32.71 -24.02
N ARG A 280 0.97 -32.51 -22.73
CA ARG A 280 1.57 -33.57 -21.87
C ARG A 280 0.68 -34.79 -21.77
N LEU A 281 -0.62 -34.60 -21.56
CA LEU A 281 -1.60 -35.70 -21.53
C LEU A 281 -1.63 -36.45 -22.86
N ARG A 282 -1.70 -35.75 -24.00
CA ARG A 282 -1.69 -36.36 -25.33
C ARG A 282 -0.45 -37.19 -25.54
N LEU A 283 0.74 -36.65 -25.28
CA LEU A 283 2.02 -37.38 -25.45
C LEU A 283 2.08 -38.60 -24.53
N THR A 284 1.63 -38.50 -23.28
CA THR A 284 1.60 -39.60 -22.33
C THR A 284 0.68 -40.73 -22.79
N LEU A 285 -0.51 -40.36 -23.28
CA LEU A 285 -1.44 -41.35 -23.86
C LEU A 285 -0.88 -42.05 -25.08
N ILE A 286 -0.27 -41.31 -26.01
CA ILE A 286 0.36 -41.89 -27.20
C ILE A 286 1.46 -42.91 -26.79
N LYS A 287 2.36 -42.50 -25.87
CA LYS A 287 3.40 -43.41 -25.37
C LYS A 287 2.83 -44.65 -24.69
N LYS A 288 1.73 -44.49 -23.91
CA LYS A 288 1.07 -45.62 -23.25
C LYS A 288 0.47 -46.59 -24.25
N VAL A 289 -0.17 -46.07 -25.29
CA VAL A 289 -0.71 -46.89 -26.40
C VAL A 289 0.41 -47.62 -27.15
N GLU A 290 1.51 -46.94 -27.47
CA GLU A 290 2.67 -47.56 -28.12
C GLU A 290 3.28 -48.71 -27.28
N ILE A 291 3.46 -48.47 -25.98
CA ILE A 291 3.96 -49.51 -25.07
C ILE A 291 2.97 -50.69 -25.00
N MET A 292 1.68 -50.45 -24.98
CA MET A 292 0.67 -51.51 -24.99
C MET A 292 0.66 -52.27 -26.29
N LYS A 293 0.83 -51.62 -27.46
CA LYS A 293 0.99 -52.27 -28.77
C LYS A 293 2.20 -53.16 -28.78
N LEU A 294 3.38 -52.66 -28.36
CA LEU A 294 4.60 -53.46 -28.28
C LEU A 294 4.46 -54.68 -27.37
N ARG A 295 3.78 -54.54 -26.24
CA ARG A 295 3.51 -55.66 -25.32
C ARG A 295 2.57 -56.66 -25.96
N TYR A 296 1.53 -56.22 -26.65
CA TYR A 296 0.63 -57.09 -27.40
C TYR A 296 1.36 -57.84 -28.49
N GLU A 297 2.13 -57.18 -29.33
CA GLU A 297 2.94 -57.79 -30.41
C GLU A 297 3.91 -58.81 -29.85
N LYS A 298 4.60 -58.47 -28.73
CA LYS A 298 5.49 -59.42 -28.04
C LYS A 298 4.74 -60.65 -27.53
N CYS A 299 3.55 -60.47 -26.93
CA CYS A 299 2.74 -61.59 -26.51
C CYS A 299 2.31 -62.45 -27.71
N MET A 300 1.77 -61.87 -28.78
CA MET A 300 1.34 -62.56 -29.97
C MET A 300 2.48 -63.26 -30.73
N SER A 301 3.70 -62.73 -30.66
CA SER A 301 4.88 -63.33 -31.24
C SER A 301 5.50 -64.45 -30.36
N SER A 302 5.04 -64.64 -29.14
CA SER A 302 5.56 -65.67 -28.25
C SER A 302 5.21 -67.08 -28.78
N ARG A 303 6.11 -68.06 -28.51
CA ARG A 303 5.96 -69.46 -28.95
C ARG A 303 4.62 -70.05 -28.52
N VAL A 304 4.12 -69.68 -27.33
CA VAL A 304 2.84 -70.19 -26.80
C VAL A 304 1.63 -69.80 -27.68
N PHE A 305 1.65 -68.59 -28.26
CA PHE A 305 0.58 -68.14 -29.16
C PHE A 305 0.79 -68.56 -30.61
N LYS A 306 2.03 -68.74 -31.08
CA LYS A 306 2.32 -69.20 -32.45
C LYS A 306 2.14 -70.72 -32.63
N GLU A 307 2.57 -71.50 -31.63
CA GLU A 307 2.54 -72.94 -31.67
C GLU A 307 1.93 -73.50 -30.37
N PRO A 308 0.61 -73.29 -30.13
CA PRO A 308 -0.01 -73.64 -28.85
C PRO A 308 -0.03 -75.13 -28.53
N LEU A 309 -0.01 -75.96 -29.54
CA LEU A 309 -0.01 -77.43 -29.39
C LEU A 309 1.38 -78.07 -29.32
N ARG A 310 2.46 -77.28 -29.50
CA ARG A 310 3.82 -77.82 -29.56
C ARG A 310 4.25 -78.63 -28.33
N ASN A 311 3.98 -78.06 -27.11
CA ASN A 311 4.30 -78.79 -25.89
C ASN A 311 3.54 -80.11 -25.76
N ILE A 312 2.32 -80.17 -26.29
CA ILE A 312 1.52 -81.39 -26.32
C ILE A 312 2.15 -82.38 -27.31
N ASN A 313 2.46 -81.94 -28.51
CA ASN A 313 3.11 -82.75 -29.56
C ASN A 313 4.50 -83.26 -29.10
N ASP A 314 5.32 -82.40 -28.49
CA ASP A 314 6.61 -82.77 -27.95
C ASP A 314 6.52 -83.86 -26.83
N ASN A 315 5.46 -83.78 -25.99
CA ASN A 315 5.20 -84.81 -25.00
C ASN A 315 4.62 -86.07 -25.59
N TYR A 316 3.82 -86.02 -26.63
CA TYR A 316 3.41 -87.20 -27.37
C TYR A 316 4.62 -87.93 -28.02
N LEU A 317 5.54 -87.20 -28.64
CA LEU A 317 6.76 -87.80 -29.22
C LEU A 317 7.65 -88.42 -28.14
N LYS A 318 7.72 -87.87 -26.94
CA LYS A 318 8.46 -88.48 -25.81
C LYS A 318 7.78 -89.76 -25.33
N ILE A 319 6.49 -89.77 -25.22
CA ILE A 319 5.74 -90.94 -24.82
C ILE A 319 5.93 -92.10 -25.87
N ASP A 320 5.83 -91.74 -27.17
CA ASP A 320 6.07 -92.74 -28.24
C ASP A 320 7.49 -93.31 -28.24
N ALA A 321 8.49 -92.53 -27.82
CA ALA A 321 9.88 -92.97 -27.69
C ALA A 321 10.08 -93.88 -26.45
N TYR A 322 9.25 -93.82 -25.46
CA TYR A 322 9.25 -94.69 -24.24
C TYR A 322 8.47 -95.99 -24.44
N ILE A 323 7.56 -96.06 -25.44
CA ILE A 323 6.75 -97.21 -25.73
C ILE A 323 7.40 -98.14 -26.76
N LYS A 324 8.37 -97.63 -27.56
CA LYS A 324 9.24 -98.40 -28.41
C LYS A 324 10.51 -98.88 -27.67
#